data_8fcd7b99bc83b96cc1f4879d06b74331
#
_entry.id   8fcd7b99bc83b96cc1f4879d06b74331
#
_cell.length_a   1.000
_cell.length_b   1.000
_cell.length_c   1.000
_cell.angle_alpha   90.00
_cell.angle_beta   90.00
_cell.angle_gamma   90.00
#
_symmetry.space_group_name_H-M   'P 1'
#
loop_
_entity.id
_entity.type
_entity.pdbx_description
1 polymer ?
#
loop_
_entity_poly.entity_id
_entity_poly.type
_entity_poly.pdbx_seq_one_letter_code
_entity_poly.pdbx_strand_id
1 'polypeptide(L)'
;MAGDKIPESVLVVIHAPDLSVLLLERADHPGFWQSVTGSRDSYDEPLMESARRELFEETGIQAAAQGQGPLIDWQFSQVYEIYPHWRHRYPEGVTENVEHVFSICVPRQVPIRLAPREHLSSVWLPWQEAAERCFSWSNAKAIRELPSRFAVS
;
A
#
# COMPACT_ATOMS: atom_id res chain seq x y z
N MET A 1 -14.69 19.32 6.29
CA MET A 1 -15.03 19.54 4.89
C MET A 1 -15.20 18.22 4.19
N ALA A 2 -16.19 18.12 3.35
CA ALA A 2 -16.37 16.92 2.53
C ALA A 2 -15.14 16.75 1.63
N GLY A 3 -14.61 15.54 1.56
CA GLY A 3 -13.46 15.24 0.75
C GLY A 3 -12.10 15.34 1.46
N ASP A 4 -12.08 15.86 2.67
CA ASP A 4 -10.82 15.91 3.42
C ASP A 4 -10.41 14.50 3.82
N LYS A 5 -9.14 14.18 3.56
CA LYS A 5 -8.59 12.88 3.95
C LYS A 5 -8.24 12.89 5.43
N ILE A 6 -8.44 11.75 6.06
CA ILE A 6 -7.95 11.52 7.43
C ILE A 6 -6.44 11.28 7.34
N PRO A 7 -5.61 11.98 8.14
CA PRO A 7 -4.15 11.79 8.09
C PRO A 7 -3.71 10.52 8.82
N GLU A 8 -4.40 9.45 8.55
CA GLU A 8 -4.10 8.12 9.04
C GLU A 8 -4.46 7.15 7.93
N SER A 9 -3.49 6.36 7.49
CA SER A 9 -3.64 5.51 6.32
C SER A 9 -3.07 4.12 6.55
N VAL A 10 -3.32 3.27 5.58
CA VAL A 10 -2.74 1.92 5.52
C VAL A 10 -1.81 1.82 4.32
N LEU A 11 -0.79 0.98 4.45
CA LEU A 11 0.09 0.58 3.37
C LEU A 11 0.01 -0.94 3.32
N VAL A 12 -0.34 -1.50 2.15
CA VAL A 12 -0.41 -2.95 1.99
C VAL A 12 0.65 -3.39 1.01
N VAL A 13 1.67 -4.07 1.51
CA VAL A 13 2.72 -4.65 0.67
C VAL A 13 2.22 -6.00 0.16
N ILE A 14 2.17 -6.14 -1.16
CA ILE A 14 1.75 -7.37 -1.81
C ILE A 14 2.99 -8.09 -2.29
N HIS A 15 3.21 -9.32 -1.82
CA HIS A 15 4.41 -10.07 -2.20
C HIS A 15 4.08 -11.51 -2.54
N ALA A 16 4.94 -12.12 -3.33
CA ALA A 16 4.88 -13.54 -3.64
C ALA A 16 5.74 -14.33 -2.64
N PRO A 17 5.65 -15.68 -2.65
CA PRO A 17 6.48 -16.49 -1.73
C PRO A 17 7.98 -16.28 -1.89
N ASP A 18 8.45 -15.89 -3.08
CA ASP A 18 9.87 -15.61 -3.33
C ASP A 18 10.27 -14.17 -2.97
N LEU A 19 9.37 -13.43 -2.35
CA LEU A 19 9.53 -12.02 -1.97
C LEU A 19 9.64 -11.05 -3.14
N SER A 20 9.15 -11.44 -4.33
CA SER A 20 8.84 -10.46 -5.37
C SER A 20 7.68 -9.60 -4.88
N VAL A 21 7.69 -8.32 -5.21
CA VAL A 21 6.71 -7.34 -4.73
C VAL A 21 5.96 -6.73 -5.90
N LEU A 22 4.66 -6.58 -5.74
CA LEU A 22 3.82 -5.90 -6.72
C LEU A 22 3.80 -4.41 -6.42
N LEU A 23 4.15 -3.61 -7.44
CA LEU A 23 4.02 -2.16 -7.36
C LEU A 23 3.03 -1.66 -8.38
N LEU A 24 2.39 -0.54 -8.05
CA LEU A 24 1.40 0.13 -8.88
C LEU A 24 1.91 1.52 -9.25
N GLU A 25 1.68 1.94 -10.48
CA GLU A 25 2.07 3.27 -10.95
C GLU A 25 0.90 4.24 -10.78
N ARG A 26 1.15 5.39 -10.15
CA ARG A 26 0.10 6.38 -9.89
C ARG A 26 -0.35 7.09 -11.15
N ALA A 27 -1.66 7.18 -11.33
CA ALA A 27 -2.22 7.91 -12.47
C ALA A 27 -2.06 9.42 -12.32
N ASP A 28 -2.12 9.95 -11.08
CA ASP A 28 -1.99 11.39 -10.83
C ASP A 28 -0.54 11.86 -10.87
N HIS A 29 0.41 10.94 -10.90
CA HIS A 29 1.84 11.28 -10.98
C HIS A 29 2.58 10.13 -11.67
N PRO A 30 2.53 10.05 -13.01
CA PRO A 30 3.21 8.98 -13.76
C PRO A 30 4.69 8.90 -13.40
N GLY A 31 5.19 7.68 -13.26
CA GLY A 31 6.55 7.42 -12.81
C GLY A 31 6.68 7.23 -11.32
N PHE A 32 5.64 7.55 -10.53
CA PHE A 32 5.63 7.28 -9.10
C PHE A 32 5.03 5.90 -8.85
N TRP A 33 5.84 5.00 -8.32
CA TRP A 33 5.47 3.61 -8.04
C TRP A 33 5.32 3.40 -6.54
N GLN A 34 4.36 2.56 -6.16
CA GLN A 34 4.03 2.34 -4.75
C GLN A 34 3.28 1.02 -4.55
N SER A 35 3.26 0.57 -3.29
CA SER A 35 2.34 -0.47 -2.85
C SER A 35 0.93 0.11 -2.75
N VAL A 36 -0.04 -0.73 -2.39
CA VAL A 36 -1.41 -0.25 -2.13
C VAL A 36 -1.38 0.68 -0.93
N THR A 37 -2.03 1.84 -1.04
CA THR A 37 -2.14 2.77 0.07
C THR A 37 -3.46 3.54 -0.01
N GLY A 38 -3.97 3.93 1.14
CA GLY A 38 -5.17 4.75 1.21
C GLY A 38 -5.52 5.14 2.64
N SER A 39 -6.25 6.24 2.77
CA SER A 39 -6.68 6.75 4.07
C SER A 39 -7.87 5.97 4.61
N ARG A 40 -8.02 5.99 5.93
CA ARG A 40 -9.23 5.51 6.57
C ARG A 40 -10.42 6.31 6.06
N ASP A 41 -11.57 5.65 5.89
CA ASP A 41 -12.79 6.35 5.49
C ASP A 41 -13.38 7.12 6.66
N SER A 42 -13.22 6.63 7.87
CA SER A 42 -13.68 7.27 9.10
C SER A 42 -12.82 6.82 10.26
N TYR A 43 -12.87 7.55 11.36
CA TYR A 43 -12.13 7.16 12.56
C TYR A 43 -12.71 5.91 13.23
N ASP A 44 -13.94 5.50 12.83
CA ASP A 44 -14.55 4.27 13.32
C ASP A 44 -14.20 3.04 12.49
N GLU A 45 -13.60 3.23 11.32
CA GLU A 45 -13.21 2.09 10.48
C GLU A 45 -11.98 1.41 11.07
N PRO A 46 -12.06 0.10 11.40
CA PRO A 46 -10.87 -0.63 11.85
C PRO A 46 -9.79 -0.61 10.77
N LEU A 47 -8.53 -0.47 11.17
CA LEU A 47 -7.43 -0.40 10.21
C LEU A 47 -7.35 -1.64 9.31
N MET A 48 -7.65 -2.83 9.84
CA MET A 48 -7.69 -4.04 9.04
C MET A 48 -8.75 -3.95 7.93
N GLU A 49 -9.89 -3.30 8.21
CA GLU A 49 -10.91 -3.10 7.19
C GLU A 49 -10.50 -2.06 6.17
N SER A 50 -9.79 -1.01 6.60
CA SER A 50 -9.21 -0.04 5.67
C SER A 50 -8.25 -0.74 4.71
N ALA A 51 -7.39 -1.61 5.24
CA ALA A 51 -6.42 -2.35 4.43
C ALA A 51 -7.13 -3.29 3.45
N ARG A 52 -8.15 -4.02 3.91
CA ARG A 52 -8.91 -4.95 3.07
C ARG A 52 -9.62 -4.21 1.95
N ARG A 53 -10.25 -3.09 2.28
CA ARG A 53 -10.98 -2.27 1.32
C ARG A 53 -10.06 -1.70 0.25
N GLU A 54 -8.97 -1.07 0.67
CA GLU A 54 -8.01 -0.46 -0.28
C GLU A 54 -7.37 -1.51 -1.18
N LEU A 55 -7.01 -2.67 -0.61
CA LEU A 55 -6.45 -3.77 -1.39
C LEU A 55 -7.41 -4.19 -2.50
N PHE A 56 -8.68 -4.37 -2.17
CA PHE A 56 -9.69 -4.78 -3.14
C PHE A 56 -9.95 -3.68 -4.18
N GLU A 57 -10.11 -2.45 -3.73
CA GLU A 57 -10.39 -1.33 -4.64
C GLU A 57 -9.27 -1.13 -5.66
N GLU A 58 -8.02 -1.26 -5.23
CA GLU A 58 -6.87 -0.95 -6.09
C GLU A 58 -6.39 -2.13 -6.94
N THR A 59 -6.64 -3.36 -6.52
CA THR A 59 -6.10 -4.54 -7.22
C THR A 59 -7.12 -5.65 -7.50
N GLY A 60 -8.27 -5.63 -6.85
CA GLY A 60 -9.23 -6.73 -6.94
C GLY A 60 -8.87 -7.93 -6.08
N ILE A 61 -7.77 -7.89 -5.34
CA ILE A 61 -7.36 -9.00 -4.47
C ILE A 61 -8.24 -9.04 -3.22
N GLN A 62 -8.72 -10.25 -2.88
CA GLN A 62 -9.47 -10.49 -1.66
C GLN A 62 -8.63 -11.33 -0.70
N ALA A 63 -8.32 -10.78 0.47
CA ALA A 63 -7.54 -11.49 1.47
C ALA A 63 -8.23 -12.78 1.90
N ALA A 64 -7.45 -13.85 2.06
CA ALA A 64 -7.91 -15.18 2.48
C ALA A 64 -8.88 -15.84 1.51
N ALA A 65 -9.05 -15.30 0.29
CA ALA A 65 -9.79 -15.97 -0.76
C ALA A 65 -8.95 -17.11 -1.33
N GLN A 66 -9.57 -17.92 -2.20
CA GLN A 66 -8.91 -19.09 -2.76
C GLN A 66 -7.56 -18.73 -3.39
N GLY A 67 -6.50 -19.37 -2.95
CA GLY A 67 -5.16 -19.16 -3.47
C GLY A 67 -4.44 -17.93 -2.94
N GLN A 68 -5.07 -17.18 -2.03
CA GLN A 68 -4.50 -15.96 -1.47
C GLN A 68 -4.36 -16.08 0.03
N GLY A 69 -3.27 -15.52 0.57
CA GLY A 69 -3.04 -15.54 2.00
C GLY A 69 -3.90 -14.54 2.75
N PRO A 70 -3.83 -14.56 4.09
CA PRO A 70 -4.51 -13.55 4.91
C PRO A 70 -3.75 -12.24 4.88
N LEU A 71 -4.45 -11.14 5.16
CA LEU A 71 -3.80 -9.87 5.46
C LEU A 71 -3.10 -9.99 6.81
N ILE A 72 -1.86 -9.56 6.85
CA ILE A 72 -1.04 -9.59 8.06
C ILE A 72 -0.86 -8.16 8.55
N ASP A 73 -1.29 -7.90 9.77
CA ASP A 73 -1.04 -6.62 10.44
C ASP A 73 0.36 -6.67 11.05
N TRP A 74 1.25 -5.79 10.61
CA TRP A 74 2.61 -5.76 11.13
C TRP A 74 2.69 -5.16 12.53
N GLN A 75 1.60 -4.54 13.01
CA GLN A 75 1.58 -3.82 14.28
C GLN A 75 2.72 -2.79 14.32
N PHE A 76 2.91 -2.13 13.20
CA PHE A 76 3.98 -1.19 12.96
C PHE A 76 3.42 -0.03 12.15
N SER A 77 3.79 1.18 12.56
CA SER A 77 3.38 2.37 11.84
C SER A 77 4.57 3.30 11.65
N GLN A 78 4.44 4.18 10.68
CA GLN A 78 5.44 5.18 10.34
C GLN A 78 4.75 6.52 10.21
N VAL A 79 5.47 7.59 10.56
CA VAL A 79 4.98 8.95 10.36
C VAL A 79 5.80 9.57 9.25
N TYR A 80 5.15 10.12 8.24
CA TYR A 80 5.87 10.82 7.18
C TYR A 80 5.25 12.17 6.91
N GLU A 81 6.08 13.07 6.38
CA GLU A 81 5.62 14.39 5.97
C GLU A 81 4.89 14.27 4.64
N ILE A 82 3.68 14.83 4.59
CA ILE A 82 2.88 14.81 3.37
C ILE A 82 3.54 15.75 2.35
N TYR A 83 3.72 15.28 1.12
CA TYR A 83 4.28 16.10 0.05
C TYR A 83 3.44 17.36 -0.11
N PRO A 84 4.07 18.54 -0.23
CA PRO A 84 3.33 19.81 -0.31
C PRO A 84 2.22 19.83 -1.35
N HIS A 85 2.43 19.20 -2.50
CA HIS A 85 1.44 19.20 -3.58
C HIS A 85 0.21 18.35 -3.29
N TRP A 86 0.22 17.53 -2.21
CA TRP A 86 -0.93 16.73 -1.81
C TRP A 86 -1.58 17.23 -0.52
N ARG A 87 -1.01 18.26 0.15
CA ARG A 87 -1.56 18.74 1.44
C ARG A 87 -2.97 19.30 1.31
N HIS A 88 -3.34 19.76 0.13
CA HIS A 88 -4.68 20.30 -0.10
C HIS A 88 -5.77 19.24 0.09
N ARG A 89 -5.43 17.96 0.09
CA ARG A 89 -6.37 16.86 0.28
C ARG A 89 -6.71 16.62 1.75
N TYR A 90 -6.02 17.29 2.67
CA TYR A 90 -6.14 17.11 4.11
C TYR A 90 -6.68 18.38 4.76
N PRO A 91 -7.17 18.29 6.03
CA PRO A 91 -7.59 19.49 6.74
C PRO A 91 -6.45 20.50 6.85
N GLU A 92 -6.81 21.78 6.92
CA GLU A 92 -5.83 22.86 7.03
C GLU A 92 -4.91 22.61 8.23
N GLY A 93 -3.61 22.84 8.03
CA GLY A 93 -2.61 22.68 9.08
C GLY A 93 -2.06 21.27 9.23
N VAL A 94 -2.65 20.28 8.55
CA VAL A 94 -2.14 18.91 8.59
C VAL A 94 -0.94 18.78 7.66
N THR A 95 0.20 18.35 8.22
CA THR A 95 1.45 18.18 7.46
C THR A 95 2.01 16.77 7.54
N GLU A 96 1.52 15.95 8.46
CA GLU A 96 2.04 14.59 8.67
C GLU A 96 0.92 13.57 8.61
N ASN A 97 1.27 12.37 8.15
CA ASN A 97 0.36 11.23 8.05
C ASN A 97 0.95 10.04 8.82
N VAL A 98 0.10 9.33 9.55
CA VAL A 98 0.48 8.08 10.21
C VAL A 98 0.08 6.94 9.29
N GLU A 99 1.05 6.11 8.90
CA GLU A 99 0.85 5.01 7.98
C GLU A 99 1.04 3.68 8.68
N HIS A 100 0.01 2.85 8.70
CA HIS A 100 0.02 1.53 9.33
C HIS A 100 0.32 0.49 8.26
N VAL A 101 1.27 -0.41 8.53
CA VAL A 101 1.79 -1.35 7.52
C VAL A 101 1.14 -2.72 7.65
N PHE A 102 0.70 -3.23 6.50
CA PHE A 102 0.13 -4.58 6.34
C PHE A 102 0.83 -5.25 5.17
N SER A 103 0.69 -6.57 5.10
CA SER A 103 1.15 -7.30 3.92
C SER A 103 0.22 -8.47 3.60
N ILE A 104 0.33 -8.96 2.37
CA ILE A 104 -0.37 -10.16 1.93
C ILE A 104 0.54 -10.93 0.98
N CYS A 105 0.57 -12.26 1.15
CA CYS A 105 1.30 -13.13 0.24
C CYS A 105 0.31 -13.73 -0.77
N VAL A 106 0.61 -13.56 -2.06
CA VAL A 106 -0.23 -14.07 -3.14
C VAL A 106 0.66 -14.68 -4.23
N PRO A 107 0.12 -15.60 -5.04
CA PRO A 107 0.89 -16.08 -6.18
C PRO A 107 1.06 -14.96 -7.22
N ARG A 108 2.18 -14.96 -7.94
CA ARG A 108 2.44 -13.93 -8.95
C ARG A 108 1.41 -13.97 -10.09
N GLN A 109 0.72 -15.10 -10.25
CA GLN A 109 -0.32 -15.25 -11.27
C GLN A 109 -1.68 -14.69 -10.86
N VAL A 110 -1.80 -14.16 -9.64
CA VAL A 110 -3.07 -13.61 -9.17
C VAL A 110 -3.57 -12.54 -10.15
N PRO A 111 -4.83 -12.60 -10.57
CA PRO A 111 -5.36 -11.56 -11.47
C PRO A 111 -5.37 -10.19 -10.77
N ILE A 112 -4.90 -9.18 -11.46
CA ILE A 112 -4.88 -7.81 -10.96
C ILE A 112 -5.84 -6.97 -11.78
N ARG A 113 -6.75 -6.27 -11.07
CA ARG A 113 -7.68 -5.35 -11.70
C ARG A 113 -7.43 -3.96 -11.13
N LEU A 114 -6.75 -3.12 -11.92
CA LEU A 114 -6.41 -1.77 -11.48
C LEU A 114 -7.63 -0.85 -11.51
N ALA A 115 -7.67 0.08 -10.55
CA ALA A 115 -8.64 1.18 -10.57
C ALA A 115 -8.14 2.21 -11.60
N PRO A 116 -8.82 2.37 -12.77
CA PRO A 116 -8.24 3.13 -13.90
C PRO A 116 -7.92 4.59 -13.60
N ARG A 117 -8.63 5.19 -12.65
CA ARG A 117 -8.39 6.59 -12.29
C ARG A 117 -7.27 6.77 -11.29
N GLU A 118 -6.85 5.69 -10.65
CA GLU A 118 -5.85 5.74 -9.59
C GLU A 118 -4.51 5.20 -10.03
N HIS A 119 -4.50 4.16 -10.86
CA HIS A 119 -3.27 3.50 -11.27
C HIS A 119 -3.25 3.20 -12.76
N LEU A 120 -2.08 3.39 -13.38
CA LEU A 120 -1.87 3.20 -14.81
C LEU A 120 -1.42 1.78 -15.15
N SER A 121 -0.57 1.19 -14.32
CA SER A 121 0.04 -0.11 -14.59
C SER A 121 0.54 -0.75 -13.30
N SER A 122 0.93 -2.01 -13.41
CA SER A 122 1.50 -2.75 -12.28
C SER A 122 2.73 -3.52 -12.76
N VAL A 123 3.62 -3.84 -11.80
CA VAL A 123 4.83 -4.61 -12.10
C VAL A 123 5.21 -5.44 -10.89
N TRP A 124 5.71 -6.66 -11.14
CA TRP A 124 6.33 -7.49 -10.12
C TRP A 124 7.84 -7.33 -10.21
N LEU A 125 8.48 -7.01 -9.08
CA LEU A 125 9.93 -6.83 -9.01
C LEU A 125 10.47 -7.58 -7.80
N PRO A 126 11.74 -8.06 -7.87
CA PRO A 126 12.41 -8.53 -6.65
C PRO A 126 12.35 -7.44 -5.60
N TRP A 127 12.28 -7.82 -4.32
CA TRP A 127 12.04 -6.84 -3.26
C TRP A 127 13.08 -5.71 -3.24
N GLN A 128 14.35 -6.01 -3.57
CA GLN A 128 15.40 -4.99 -3.61
C GLN A 128 15.09 -3.91 -4.65
N GLU A 129 14.74 -4.34 -5.86
CA GLU A 129 14.39 -3.41 -6.94
C GLU A 129 13.08 -2.69 -6.65
N ALA A 130 12.12 -3.38 -6.06
CA ALA A 130 10.84 -2.77 -5.68
C ALA A 130 11.07 -1.64 -4.69
N ALA A 131 11.90 -1.87 -3.67
CA ALA A 131 12.22 -0.83 -2.69
C ALA A 131 12.86 0.39 -3.35
N GLU A 132 13.79 0.17 -4.28
CA GLU A 132 14.44 1.26 -4.99
C GLU A 132 13.49 2.02 -5.91
N ARG A 133 12.49 1.33 -6.47
CA ARG A 133 11.55 1.93 -7.40
C ARG A 133 10.51 2.82 -6.70
N CYS A 134 10.23 2.57 -5.42
CA CYS A 134 9.23 3.33 -4.69
C CYS A 134 9.60 4.80 -4.58
N PHE A 135 8.61 5.69 -4.80
CA PHE A 135 8.84 7.11 -4.65
C PHE A 135 8.87 7.54 -3.17
N SER A 136 8.28 6.75 -2.28
CA SER A 136 8.11 7.07 -0.86
C SER A 136 9.13 6.29 -0.03
N TRP A 137 9.82 6.99 0.89
CA TRP A 137 10.80 6.34 1.78
C TRP A 137 10.13 5.33 2.72
N SER A 138 8.90 5.61 3.15
CA SER A 138 8.20 4.73 4.09
C SER A 138 7.82 3.41 3.41
N ASN A 139 7.39 3.47 2.16
CA ASN A 139 7.08 2.28 1.37
C ASN A 139 8.35 1.46 1.13
N ALA A 140 9.44 2.12 0.76
CA ALA A 140 10.73 1.45 0.55
C ALA A 140 11.21 0.76 1.82
N LYS A 141 11.09 1.44 2.96
CA LYS A 141 11.49 0.87 4.25
C LYS A 141 10.68 -0.37 4.59
N ALA A 142 9.37 -0.34 4.38
CA ALA A 142 8.52 -1.50 4.64
C ALA A 142 8.94 -2.69 3.77
N ILE A 143 9.17 -2.45 2.48
CA ILE A 143 9.60 -3.52 1.57
C ILE A 143 10.94 -4.13 2.02
N ARG A 144 11.88 -3.30 2.47
CA ARG A 144 13.18 -3.78 2.93
C ARG A 144 13.10 -4.64 4.19
N GLU A 145 12.00 -4.59 4.92
CA GLU A 145 11.79 -5.42 6.10
C GLU A 145 11.21 -6.79 5.76
N LEU A 146 10.76 -7.03 4.52
CA LEU A 146 10.16 -8.31 4.15
C LEU A 146 11.04 -9.52 4.50
N PRO A 147 12.35 -9.52 4.16
CA PRO A 147 13.17 -10.71 4.45
C PRO A 147 13.28 -11.04 5.93
N SER A 148 13.22 -10.05 6.80
CA SER A 148 13.30 -10.28 8.24
C SER A 148 11.96 -10.72 8.84
N ARG A 149 10.86 -10.44 8.14
CA ARG A 149 9.52 -10.83 8.61
C ARG A 149 9.04 -12.15 8.03
N PHE A 150 9.52 -12.52 6.85
CA PHE A 150 9.07 -13.70 6.15
C PHE A 150 10.26 -14.48 5.63
N ALA A 151 10.34 -15.75 6.03
CA ALA A 151 11.41 -16.61 5.55
C ALA A 151 11.15 -17.01 4.11
N VAL A 152 12.21 -17.01 3.28
CA VAL A 152 12.16 -17.54 1.93
C VAL A 152 12.45 -19.03 2.01
N SER A 153 11.53 -19.84 1.51
CA SER A 153 11.71 -21.30 1.52
C SER A 153 12.36 -21.82 0.25
#